data_75b496d05a3985a610e19b508d95f3ee
#
_entry.id   75b496d05a3985a610e19b508d95f3ee
#
_cell.length_a   1.000
_cell.length_b   1.000
_cell.length_c   1.000
_cell.angle_alpha   90.00
_cell.angle_beta   90.00
_cell.angle_gamma   90.00
#
_symmetry.space_group_name_H-M   'P 1'
#
loop_
_entity.id
_entity.type
_entity.pdbx_description
1 polymer ?
#
loop_
_entity_poly.entity_id
_entity_poly.type
_entity_poly.pdbx_seq_one_letter_code
_entity_poly.pdbx_strand_id
1 'polypeptide(L)'
;MADRTVDGMARTQRSGEHLLGQVPPRPARRLKSTTRSFIVGEGKGYLTVACAEDGRPAAVTIFMAKQGSTLAGLMDGFSTTITQSLRHQVPLEVFVREYVGMRFEPAGLTNDPEIKQATSVLDYVGRRLALDYLPYDTRVEFGVLTADERAAKELQDNVGDAAWADMIGLAMSAPTVTSPRRG
;
A
#
# COMPACT_ATOMS: atom_id res chain seq x y z
N MET A 1 21.37 -39.27 -9.08
CA MET A 1 21.12 -38.19 -8.11
C MET A 1 20.76 -36.94 -8.87
N ALA A 2 19.57 -36.90 -9.47
CA ALA A 2 18.98 -35.74 -10.15
C ALA A 2 17.54 -36.09 -10.48
N ASP A 3 16.60 -35.78 -9.60
CA ASP A 3 15.18 -35.71 -9.97
C ASP A 3 14.31 -35.19 -8.82
N ARG A 4 14.54 -33.93 -8.42
CA ARG A 4 13.66 -33.27 -7.43
C ARG A 4 13.31 -31.81 -7.75
N THR A 5 13.79 -31.26 -8.85
CA THR A 5 13.65 -29.81 -9.14
C THR A 5 12.53 -29.50 -10.15
N VAL A 6 12.03 -30.49 -10.87
CA VAL A 6 11.04 -30.28 -11.96
C VAL A 6 9.59 -30.37 -11.46
N ASP A 7 9.34 -31.12 -10.37
CA ASP A 7 7.97 -31.35 -9.86
C ASP A 7 7.37 -30.12 -9.13
N GLY A 8 8.20 -29.27 -8.55
CA GLY A 8 7.79 -28.04 -7.87
C GLY A 8 7.29 -26.96 -8.83
N MET A 9 7.93 -26.78 -9.97
CA MET A 9 7.55 -25.76 -10.97
C MET A 9 6.26 -26.14 -11.73
N ALA A 10 6.07 -27.41 -12.03
CA ALA A 10 4.85 -27.91 -12.69
C ALA A 10 3.60 -27.76 -11.82
N ARG A 11 3.74 -27.80 -10.49
CA ARG A 11 2.62 -27.65 -9.55
C ARG A 11 2.16 -26.20 -9.42
N THR A 12 3.10 -25.23 -9.46
CA THR A 12 2.79 -23.79 -9.39
C THR A 12 2.13 -23.30 -10.68
N GLN A 13 2.52 -23.81 -11.85
CA GLN A 13 1.88 -23.44 -13.12
C GLN A 13 0.44 -23.99 -13.24
N ARG A 14 0.17 -25.21 -12.78
CA ARG A 14 -1.20 -25.76 -12.81
C ARG A 14 -2.18 -25.04 -11.89
N SER A 15 -1.71 -24.44 -10.80
CA SER A 15 -2.58 -23.66 -9.91
C SER A 15 -3.01 -22.32 -10.52
N GLY A 16 -2.18 -21.70 -11.36
CA GLY A 16 -2.50 -20.43 -12.04
C GLY A 16 -3.48 -20.60 -13.21
N GLU A 17 -3.34 -21.63 -14.01
CA GLU A 17 -4.22 -21.89 -15.16
C GLU A 17 -5.65 -22.28 -14.76
N HIS A 18 -5.84 -22.88 -13.58
CA HIS A 18 -7.18 -23.28 -13.10
C HIS A 18 -8.03 -22.11 -12.58
N LEU A 19 -7.41 -20.99 -12.22
CA LEU A 19 -8.11 -19.80 -11.70
C LEU A 19 -8.68 -18.90 -12.80
N LEU A 20 -8.10 -18.91 -14.00
CA LEU A 20 -8.50 -18.02 -15.10
C LEU A 20 -9.82 -18.43 -15.79
N GLY A 21 -10.34 -19.62 -15.52
CA GLY A 21 -11.58 -20.14 -16.10
C GLY A 21 -12.77 -20.23 -15.14
N GLN A 22 -12.58 -19.95 -13.85
CA GLN A 22 -13.68 -20.06 -12.88
C GLN A 22 -14.48 -18.76 -12.84
N VAL A 23 -15.77 -18.87 -13.10
CA VAL A 23 -16.70 -17.75 -12.85
C VAL A 23 -16.70 -17.49 -11.35
N PRO A 24 -16.36 -16.25 -10.92
CA PRO A 24 -16.31 -15.93 -9.51
C PRO A 24 -17.68 -16.16 -8.87
N PRO A 25 -17.74 -16.61 -7.61
CA PRO A 25 -19.01 -16.80 -6.93
C PRO A 25 -19.82 -15.51 -6.94
N ARG A 26 -21.14 -15.62 -7.05
CA ARG A 26 -22.02 -14.46 -6.94
C ARG A 26 -21.76 -13.77 -5.63
N PRO A 27 -21.64 -12.44 -5.60
CA PRO A 27 -21.48 -11.69 -4.36
C PRO A 27 -22.67 -11.97 -3.45
N ALA A 28 -22.42 -11.98 -2.14
CA ALA A 28 -23.50 -12.07 -1.15
C ALA A 28 -24.54 -10.97 -1.41
N ARG A 29 -25.81 -11.29 -1.20
CA ARG A 29 -26.91 -10.34 -1.44
C ARG A 29 -26.81 -9.08 -0.56
N ARG A 30 -26.13 -9.18 0.58
CA ARG A 30 -25.87 -8.08 1.52
C ARG A 30 -24.40 -8.14 1.94
N LEU A 31 -23.71 -7.00 1.85
CA LEU A 31 -22.34 -6.84 2.32
C LEU A 31 -22.30 -5.71 3.33
N LYS A 32 -21.45 -5.83 4.34
CA LYS A 32 -21.12 -4.69 5.21
C LYS A 32 -20.21 -3.75 4.42
N SER A 33 -20.52 -2.47 4.44
CA SER A 33 -19.70 -1.48 3.74
C SER A 33 -19.37 -0.28 4.62
N THR A 34 -18.19 0.28 4.39
CA THR A 34 -17.76 1.55 4.99
C THR A 34 -17.61 2.57 3.89
N THR A 35 -18.22 3.74 4.07
CA THR A 35 -18.07 4.87 3.15
C THR A 35 -17.32 5.98 3.87
N ARG A 36 -16.28 6.49 3.23
CA ARG A 36 -15.46 7.59 3.71
C ARG A 36 -15.48 8.72 2.67
N SER A 37 -15.78 9.94 3.10
CA SER A 37 -15.55 11.11 2.27
C SER A 37 -14.07 11.45 2.28
N PHE A 38 -13.54 11.91 1.14
CA PHE A 38 -12.16 12.36 1.04
C PHE A 38 -12.04 13.65 0.24
N ILE A 39 -10.94 14.35 0.47
CA ILE A 39 -10.48 15.48 -0.32
C ILE A 39 -9.02 15.19 -0.70
N VAL A 40 -8.67 15.40 -1.97
CA VAL A 40 -7.29 15.36 -2.48
C VAL A 40 -7.11 16.62 -3.33
N GLY A 41 -6.30 17.57 -2.84
CA GLY A 41 -6.20 18.89 -3.45
C GLY A 41 -7.57 19.55 -3.58
N GLU A 42 -8.00 19.87 -4.78
CA GLU A 42 -9.33 20.44 -5.06
C GLU A 42 -10.42 19.36 -5.30
N GLY A 43 -10.02 18.10 -5.45
CA GLY A 43 -10.92 16.98 -5.71
C GLY A 43 -11.61 16.48 -4.46
N LYS A 44 -12.95 16.34 -4.53
CA LYS A 44 -13.79 15.78 -3.47
C LYS A 44 -14.45 14.50 -3.93
N GLY A 45 -14.53 13.50 -3.04
CA GLY A 45 -15.15 12.24 -3.40
C GLY A 45 -15.51 11.39 -2.20
N TYR A 46 -15.98 10.18 -2.51
CA TYR A 46 -16.31 9.15 -1.54
C TYR A 46 -15.65 7.83 -1.97
N LEU A 47 -15.05 7.18 -1.01
CA LEU A 47 -14.55 5.82 -1.14
C LEU A 47 -15.46 4.89 -0.35
N THR A 48 -16.10 3.95 -1.03
CA THR A 48 -16.91 2.91 -0.39
C THR A 48 -16.23 1.56 -0.58
N VAL A 49 -15.99 0.86 0.51
CA VAL A 49 -15.45 -0.50 0.50
C VAL A 49 -16.48 -1.42 1.15
N ALA A 50 -16.90 -2.42 0.40
CA ALA A 50 -17.76 -3.48 0.91
C ALA A 50 -16.90 -4.73 1.17
N CYS A 51 -17.10 -5.34 2.34
CA CYS A 51 -16.32 -6.50 2.80
C CYS A 51 -17.16 -7.78 2.78
N ALA A 52 -16.50 -8.89 2.48
CA ALA A 52 -17.03 -10.22 2.68
C ALA A 52 -17.19 -10.53 4.19
N GLU A 53 -17.78 -11.68 4.52
CA GLU A 53 -17.99 -12.10 5.92
C GLU A 53 -16.68 -12.28 6.69
N ASP A 54 -15.60 -12.61 6.01
CA ASP A 54 -14.26 -12.76 6.56
C ASP A 54 -13.50 -11.43 6.74
N GLY A 55 -14.14 -10.29 6.43
CA GLY A 55 -13.57 -8.95 6.55
C GLY A 55 -12.71 -8.50 5.36
N ARG A 56 -12.45 -9.35 4.37
CA ARG A 56 -11.69 -8.96 3.17
C ARG A 56 -12.52 -8.06 2.26
N PRO A 57 -11.89 -7.06 1.62
CA PRO A 57 -12.54 -6.25 0.60
C PRO A 57 -13.09 -7.12 -0.54
N ALA A 58 -14.37 -6.94 -0.86
CA ALA A 58 -15.07 -7.67 -1.93
C ALA A 58 -15.52 -6.73 -3.05
N ALA A 59 -15.71 -5.44 -2.76
CA ALA A 59 -16.01 -4.42 -3.74
C ALA A 59 -15.47 -3.06 -3.28
N VAL A 60 -14.98 -2.29 -4.24
CA VAL A 60 -14.49 -0.92 -4.02
C VAL A 60 -15.20 0.00 -5.01
N THR A 61 -15.72 1.12 -4.51
CA THR A 61 -16.34 2.16 -5.34
C THR A 61 -15.71 3.50 -5.02
N ILE A 62 -15.24 4.19 -6.04
CA ILE A 62 -14.67 5.54 -5.95
C ILE A 62 -15.65 6.45 -6.66
N PHE A 63 -16.31 7.34 -5.93
CA PHE A 63 -17.22 8.31 -6.48
C PHE A 63 -16.63 9.71 -6.33
N MET A 64 -16.37 10.39 -7.44
CA MET A 64 -15.88 11.76 -7.43
C MET A 64 -16.16 12.49 -8.74
N ALA A 65 -15.99 13.81 -8.71
CA ALA A 65 -16.21 14.71 -9.83
C ALA A 65 -17.68 14.77 -10.30
N LYS A 66 -17.92 15.59 -11.31
CA LYS A 66 -19.25 15.77 -11.89
C LYS A 66 -19.60 14.55 -12.74
N GLN A 67 -20.79 14.01 -12.54
CA GLN A 67 -21.30 12.92 -13.37
C GLN A 67 -21.22 13.29 -14.86
N GLY A 68 -20.76 12.36 -15.68
CA GLY A 68 -20.52 12.57 -17.11
C GLY A 68 -19.19 13.21 -17.46
N SER A 69 -18.35 13.55 -16.46
CA SER A 69 -16.98 14.00 -16.72
C SER A 69 -16.04 12.81 -16.99
N THR A 70 -14.95 13.06 -17.70
CA THR A 70 -13.91 12.04 -17.95
C THR A 70 -13.37 11.44 -16.64
N LEU A 71 -13.14 12.29 -15.63
CA LEU A 71 -12.63 11.82 -14.34
C LEU A 71 -13.62 10.90 -13.63
N ALA A 72 -14.92 11.22 -13.64
CA ALA A 72 -15.95 10.35 -13.08
C ALA A 72 -15.96 8.99 -13.79
N GLY A 73 -15.95 9.00 -15.13
CA GLY A 73 -15.92 7.76 -15.92
C GLY A 73 -14.68 6.90 -15.68
N LEU A 74 -13.51 7.53 -15.51
CA LEU A 74 -12.29 6.81 -15.15
C LEU A 74 -12.38 6.18 -13.74
N MET A 75 -12.92 6.92 -12.76
CA MET A 75 -13.10 6.37 -11.40
C MET A 75 -14.10 5.21 -11.37
N ASP A 76 -15.16 5.27 -12.18
CA ASP A 76 -16.10 4.14 -12.36
C ASP A 76 -15.40 2.93 -12.99
N GLY A 77 -14.55 3.15 -14.00
CA GLY A 77 -13.73 2.12 -14.63
C GLY A 77 -12.77 1.46 -13.63
N PHE A 78 -12.04 2.24 -12.84
CA PHE A 78 -11.16 1.72 -11.78
C PHE A 78 -11.95 0.95 -10.71
N SER A 79 -13.06 1.49 -10.25
CA SER A 79 -13.94 0.84 -9.28
C SER A 79 -14.39 -0.54 -9.77
N THR A 80 -14.81 -0.62 -11.02
CA THR A 80 -15.24 -1.86 -11.68
C THR A 80 -14.07 -2.85 -11.77
N THR A 81 -12.91 -2.39 -12.24
CA THR A 81 -11.70 -3.23 -12.40
C THR A 81 -11.25 -3.81 -11.05
N ILE A 82 -11.11 -2.97 -10.02
CA ILE A 82 -10.72 -3.42 -8.68
C ILE A 82 -11.73 -4.43 -8.16
N THR A 83 -13.03 -4.12 -8.23
CA THR A 83 -14.09 -5.00 -7.73
C THR A 83 -14.08 -6.36 -8.43
N GLN A 84 -13.98 -6.39 -9.76
CA GLN A 84 -13.94 -7.65 -10.48
C GLN A 84 -12.68 -8.45 -10.16
N SER A 85 -11.54 -7.80 -10.06
CA SER A 85 -10.28 -8.46 -9.71
C SER A 85 -10.31 -9.05 -8.30
N LEU A 86 -10.84 -8.32 -7.30
CA LEU A 86 -11.03 -8.84 -5.93
C LEU A 86 -11.93 -10.08 -5.93
N ARG A 87 -12.99 -10.09 -6.73
CA ARG A 87 -13.87 -11.26 -6.90
C ARG A 87 -13.14 -12.45 -7.52
N HIS A 88 -12.15 -12.21 -8.36
CA HIS A 88 -11.26 -13.23 -8.90
C HIS A 88 -10.06 -13.53 -7.99
N GLN A 89 -10.14 -13.14 -6.71
CA GLN A 89 -9.13 -13.41 -5.69
C GLN A 89 -7.76 -12.79 -5.98
N VAL A 90 -7.69 -11.72 -6.78
CA VAL A 90 -6.46 -10.93 -6.90
C VAL A 90 -6.19 -10.28 -5.55
N PRO A 91 -4.98 -10.48 -4.97
CA PRO A 91 -4.64 -9.89 -3.68
C PRO A 91 -4.72 -8.36 -3.69
N LEU A 92 -5.17 -7.77 -2.57
CA LEU A 92 -5.29 -6.31 -2.45
C LEU A 92 -3.94 -5.60 -2.63
N GLU A 93 -2.86 -6.25 -2.22
CA GLU A 93 -1.48 -5.79 -2.31
C GLU A 93 -1.07 -5.43 -3.75
N VAL A 94 -1.64 -6.13 -4.74
CA VAL A 94 -1.38 -5.84 -6.17
C VAL A 94 -1.83 -4.42 -6.51
N PHE A 95 -3.03 -4.01 -6.07
CA PHE A 95 -3.54 -2.66 -6.32
C PHE A 95 -2.79 -1.61 -5.50
N VAL A 96 -2.48 -1.91 -4.24
CA VAL A 96 -1.71 -1.00 -3.39
C VAL A 96 -0.35 -0.69 -4.01
N ARG A 97 0.35 -1.71 -4.51
CA ARG A 97 1.65 -1.56 -5.18
C ARG A 97 1.58 -0.65 -6.39
N GLU A 98 0.54 -0.79 -7.20
CA GLU A 98 0.38 -0.02 -8.43
C GLU A 98 -0.12 1.41 -8.18
N TYR A 99 -0.92 1.62 -7.12
CA TYR A 99 -1.58 2.89 -6.90
C TYR A 99 -0.79 3.83 -5.99
N VAL A 100 -0.07 3.31 -5.00
CA VAL A 100 0.76 4.13 -4.10
C VAL A 100 1.89 4.79 -4.88
N GLY A 101 1.92 6.12 -4.82
CA GLY A 101 2.88 6.92 -5.56
C GLY A 101 2.49 7.27 -7.00
N MET A 102 1.33 6.81 -7.49
CA MET A 102 0.79 7.21 -8.80
C MET A 102 0.50 8.72 -8.83
N ARG A 103 0.87 9.38 -9.93
CA ARG A 103 0.85 10.86 -10.03
C ARG A 103 -0.06 11.34 -11.15
N PHE A 104 -1.12 12.03 -10.80
CA PHE A 104 -1.99 12.80 -11.71
C PHE A 104 -2.90 13.73 -10.90
N GLU A 105 -3.47 14.74 -11.53
CA GLU A 105 -4.41 15.66 -10.89
C GLU A 105 -5.84 15.07 -10.77
N PRO A 106 -6.55 15.34 -9.66
CA PRO A 106 -6.16 16.22 -8.56
C PRO A 106 -5.17 15.56 -7.59
N ALA A 107 -4.20 16.36 -7.13
CA ALA A 107 -3.17 15.99 -6.18
C ALA A 107 -3.05 17.08 -5.10
N GLY A 108 -2.48 16.77 -3.95
CA GLY A 108 -2.24 17.77 -2.88
C GLY A 108 -2.63 17.27 -1.49
N LEU A 109 -2.95 18.26 -0.61
CA LEU A 109 -3.35 17.99 0.76
C LEU A 109 -4.68 17.24 0.81
N THR A 110 -4.84 16.39 1.83
CA THR A 110 -6.06 15.66 2.08
C THR A 110 -6.70 16.06 3.41
N ASN A 111 -7.95 15.67 3.60
CA ASN A 111 -8.65 15.80 4.90
C ASN A 111 -8.49 14.54 5.77
N ASP A 112 -7.67 13.58 5.37
CA ASP A 112 -7.44 12.34 6.12
C ASP A 112 -6.26 12.54 7.10
N PRO A 113 -6.44 12.32 8.41
CA PRO A 113 -5.38 12.52 9.40
C PRO A 113 -4.17 11.60 9.19
N GLU A 114 -4.40 10.41 8.61
CA GLU A 114 -3.35 9.43 8.35
C GLU A 114 -2.60 9.68 7.04
N ILE A 115 -3.26 10.32 6.09
CA ILE A 115 -2.72 10.58 4.74
C ILE A 115 -2.77 12.08 4.48
N LYS A 116 -1.82 12.84 5.01
CA LYS A 116 -1.82 14.31 4.92
C LYS A 116 -1.73 14.83 3.48
N GLN A 117 -1.09 14.08 2.60
CA GLN A 117 -0.89 14.44 1.20
C GLN A 117 -0.96 13.21 0.31
N ALA A 118 -1.52 13.38 -0.88
CA ALA A 118 -1.55 12.35 -1.92
C ALA A 118 -1.16 12.93 -3.27
N THR A 119 -0.48 12.15 -4.07
CA THR A 119 0.01 12.53 -5.41
C THR A 119 -1.03 12.28 -6.51
N SER A 120 -2.13 11.65 -6.16
CA SER A 120 -3.34 11.48 -6.97
C SER A 120 -4.47 10.91 -6.11
N VAL A 121 -5.66 10.85 -6.67
CA VAL A 121 -6.79 10.14 -6.04
C VAL A 121 -6.49 8.66 -5.87
N LEU A 122 -5.85 8.01 -6.85
CA LEU A 122 -5.51 6.58 -6.74
C LEU A 122 -4.40 6.33 -5.71
N ASP A 123 -3.44 7.24 -5.56
CA ASP A 123 -2.45 7.18 -4.47
C ASP A 123 -3.16 7.26 -3.11
N TYR A 124 -4.12 8.18 -2.94
CA TYR A 124 -4.94 8.24 -1.73
C TYR A 124 -5.70 6.94 -1.48
N VAL A 125 -6.39 6.42 -2.50
CA VAL A 125 -7.18 5.18 -2.42
C VAL A 125 -6.28 3.99 -2.07
N GLY A 126 -5.13 3.84 -2.71
CA GLY A 126 -4.16 2.79 -2.43
C GLY A 126 -3.67 2.82 -0.99
N ARG A 127 -3.27 4.01 -0.50
CA ARG A 127 -2.85 4.20 0.90
C ARG A 127 -3.97 3.90 1.88
N ARG A 128 -5.19 4.35 1.60
CA ARG A 128 -6.33 4.13 2.49
C ARG A 128 -6.73 2.66 2.56
N LEU A 129 -6.76 1.96 1.42
CA LEU A 129 -7.00 0.52 1.38
C LEU A 129 -5.91 -0.26 2.12
N ALA A 130 -4.65 0.14 1.99
CA ALA A 130 -3.56 -0.47 2.74
C ALA A 130 -3.74 -0.29 4.25
N LEU A 131 -4.01 0.94 4.71
CA LEU A 131 -4.19 1.24 6.13
C LEU A 131 -5.37 0.49 6.75
N ASP A 132 -6.47 0.32 6.01
CA ASP A 132 -7.67 -0.31 6.53
C ASP A 132 -7.65 -1.84 6.48
N TYR A 133 -6.88 -2.44 5.53
CA TYR A 133 -7.03 -3.88 5.22
C TYR A 133 -5.73 -4.68 5.14
N LEU A 134 -4.56 -4.05 5.17
CA LEU A 134 -3.28 -4.77 5.13
C LEU A 134 -2.58 -4.77 6.49
N PRO A 135 -1.88 -5.86 6.84
CA PRO A 135 -1.08 -5.91 8.06
C PRO A 135 0.11 -4.95 7.99
N TYR A 136 0.65 -4.59 9.14
CA TYR A 136 1.74 -3.63 9.29
C TYR A 136 2.94 -3.95 8.40
N ASP A 137 3.45 -5.19 8.44
CA ASP A 137 4.64 -5.60 7.69
C ASP A 137 4.50 -5.36 6.19
N THR A 138 3.33 -5.71 5.63
CA THR A 138 3.02 -5.46 4.21
C THR A 138 2.91 -3.96 3.90
N ARG A 139 2.34 -3.16 4.80
CA ARG A 139 2.20 -1.71 4.60
C ARG A 139 3.55 -1.00 4.61
N VAL A 140 4.48 -1.45 5.46
CA VAL A 140 5.84 -0.91 5.53
C VAL A 140 6.57 -1.06 4.19
N GLU A 141 6.41 -2.18 3.50
CA GLU A 141 7.00 -2.41 2.17
C GLU A 141 6.55 -1.37 1.14
N PHE A 142 5.32 -0.87 1.27
CA PHE A 142 4.77 0.18 0.39
C PHE A 142 5.00 1.61 0.93
N GLY A 143 5.67 1.76 2.06
CA GLY A 143 5.86 3.05 2.72
C GLY A 143 4.55 3.67 3.24
N VAL A 144 3.56 2.83 3.58
CA VAL A 144 2.26 3.26 4.09
C VAL A 144 2.19 3.01 5.59
N LEU A 145 2.35 4.08 6.35
CA LEU A 145 2.35 4.08 7.82
C LEU A 145 1.23 4.99 8.34
N THR A 146 0.69 4.67 9.52
CA THR A 146 -0.18 5.59 10.27
C THR A 146 0.64 6.81 10.75
N ALA A 147 -0.04 7.84 11.24
CA ALA A 147 0.64 9.01 11.79
C ALA A 147 1.52 8.63 12.99
N ASP A 148 1.03 7.77 13.88
CA ASP A 148 1.76 7.31 15.05
C ASP A 148 2.97 6.43 14.68
N GLU A 149 2.78 5.53 13.71
CA GLU A 149 3.87 4.66 13.21
C GLU A 149 4.98 5.48 12.54
N ARG A 150 4.64 6.55 11.80
CA ARG A 150 5.63 7.48 11.24
C ARG A 150 6.40 8.20 12.32
N ALA A 151 5.71 8.74 13.33
CA ALA A 151 6.36 9.42 14.45
C ALA A 151 7.28 8.48 15.21
N ALA A 152 6.87 7.24 15.46
CA ALA A 152 7.69 6.23 16.13
C ALA A 152 8.94 5.89 15.30
N LYS A 153 8.79 5.75 13.98
CA LYS A 153 9.91 5.48 13.08
C LYS A 153 10.90 6.65 13.04
N GLU A 154 10.42 7.89 12.94
CA GLU A 154 11.27 9.10 12.96
C GLU A 154 12.07 9.21 14.26
N LEU A 155 11.47 8.85 15.40
CA LEU A 155 12.18 8.81 16.69
C LEU A 155 13.27 7.74 16.69
N GLN A 156 13.00 6.55 16.14
CA GLN A 156 13.99 5.48 16.04
C GLN A 156 15.16 5.84 15.12
N ASP A 157 14.87 6.44 13.97
CA ASP A 157 15.87 6.88 13.00
C ASP A 157 16.75 7.98 13.61
N ASN A 158 16.19 8.97 14.31
CA ASN A 158 16.93 10.04 14.99
C ASN A 158 17.83 9.51 16.13
N VAL A 159 17.36 8.53 16.90
CA VAL A 159 18.17 7.90 17.95
C VAL A 159 19.32 7.09 17.35
N GLY A 160 19.07 6.39 16.25
CA GLY A 160 20.09 5.66 15.50
C GLY A 160 21.18 6.57 14.96
N ASP A 161 20.81 7.69 14.37
CA ASP A 161 21.74 8.69 13.82
C ASP A 161 22.58 9.36 14.92
N ALA A 162 21.98 9.70 16.08
CA ALA A 162 22.69 10.23 17.22
C ALA A 162 23.71 9.25 17.80
N ALA A 163 23.33 7.98 17.97
CA ALA A 163 24.22 6.94 18.44
C ALA A 163 25.38 6.67 17.46
N TRP A 164 25.11 6.73 16.17
CA TRP A 164 26.13 6.60 15.13
C TRP A 164 27.10 7.79 15.12
N ALA A 165 26.61 9.02 15.27
CA ALA A 165 27.43 10.24 15.35
C ALA A 165 28.37 10.21 16.58
N ASP A 166 27.87 9.76 17.74
CA ASP A 166 28.66 9.58 18.94
C ASP A 166 29.75 8.51 18.76
N MET A 167 29.44 7.42 18.09
CA MET A 167 30.42 6.35 17.82
C MET A 167 31.53 6.82 16.87
N ILE A 168 31.20 7.58 15.82
CA ILE A 168 32.20 8.16 14.91
C ILE A 168 33.05 9.20 15.63
N GLY A 169 32.42 10.08 16.45
CA GLY A 169 33.12 11.08 17.25
C GLY A 169 34.16 10.45 18.21
N LEU A 170 33.81 9.35 18.86
CA LEU A 170 34.71 8.55 19.70
C LEU A 170 35.83 7.90 18.90
N ALA A 171 35.55 7.38 17.71
CA ALA A 171 36.57 6.76 16.85
C ALA A 171 37.58 7.75 16.29
N MET A 172 37.19 8.99 16.03
CA MET A 172 38.06 10.06 15.54
C MET A 172 38.86 10.76 16.65
N SER A 173 38.41 10.65 17.90
CA SER A 173 39.13 11.20 19.07
C SER A 173 40.08 10.22 19.73
N ALA A 174 40.23 8.99 19.23
CA ALA A 174 41.20 8.03 19.75
C ALA A 174 42.64 8.55 19.52
N PRO A 175 43.52 8.60 20.56
CA PRO A 175 44.86 9.12 20.41
C PRO A 175 45.67 8.20 19.47
N THR A 176 46.30 8.82 18.49
CA THR A 176 47.26 8.12 17.60
C THR A 176 48.38 7.52 18.45
N VAL A 177 48.42 6.21 18.54
CA VAL A 177 49.52 5.51 19.21
C VAL A 177 50.78 5.75 18.41
N THR A 178 51.63 6.66 18.91
CA THR A 178 52.95 6.91 18.34
C THR A 178 53.83 5.71 18.64
N SER A 179 54.20 4.93 17.63
CA SER A 179 55.14 3.83 17.76
C SER A 179 56.52 4.36 18.19
N PRO A 180 57.18 3.79 19.22
CA PRO A 180 58.51 4.24 19.65
C PRO A 180 59.51 3.84 18.54
N ARG A 181 60.23 4.84 18.01
CA ARG A 181 61.40 4.63 17.16
C ARG A 181 62.43 3.83 17.95
N ARG A 182 62.80 2.66 17.47
CA ARG A 182 63.99 1.95 17.92
C ARG A 182 65.23 2.70 17.41
N GLY A 183 66.06 3.18 18.35
CA GLY A 183 67.43 3.58 18.10
C GLY A 183 68.37 2.37 18.01
#